data_30cfc89d5f6daef6874e00f784d29faf
#
_entry.id   30cfc89d5f6daef6874e00f784d29faf
#
_cell.length_a   1.000
_cell.length_b   1.000
_cell.length_c   1.000
_cell.angle_alpha   90.00
_cell.angle_beta   90.00
_cell.angle_gamma   90.00
#
_symmetry.space_group_name_H-M   'P 1'
#
loop_
_entity.id
_entity.type
_entity.pdbx_description
1 polymer ?
#
loop_
_entity_poly.entity_id
_entity_poly.type
_entity_poly.pdbx_seq_one_letter_code
_entity_poly.pdbx_strand_id
1 'polypeptide(L)'
;MRIGLVCPYSFDEPGGVQAHMLDLATVFIEQGHFVQVLGPASAETDVPDFVVKGGGSIPISYNGSVARLSIGPQVTRRVKEFIRDGDFDVLHIHEPNSPSYSMRALSIAEGPIVATYHASAASSRLLQLARPVLSPMLEKIRGGIAVSEMARRWQVEQLGGDPILIPNGVDTSVYAAALQHSAAASNNAGDATERPLEIVFLGRLDESRKGLDVLLDALEHIDRPIRVTVMGGGHARSRSGVDFVGRVSDLDKARILGRADIYVAPNRGGESFGIVLVEAMAAGCAVVASDLEAFAAVCNVEAEQPAGLLFKNGDARDLAAKITRLIDDEHERRALISAGIQRAEQYDWDHVAAAVMQVYETVQDGTKVRVG
;
A
#
# COMPACT_ATOMS: atom_id res chain seq x y z
N MET A 1 -9.80 -23.66 1.01
CA MET A 1 -10.27 -23.15 -0.30
C MET A 1 -9.15 -23.21 -1.36
N ARG A 2 -9.55 -23.22 -2.63
CA ARG A 2 -8.67 -23.01 -3.78
C ARG A 2 -8.93 -21.59 -4.32
N ILE A 3 -7.96 -20.71 -4.25
CA ILE A 3 -8.09 -19.28 -4.52
C ILE A 3 -7.21 -18.91 -5.71
N GLY A 4 -7.81 -18.30 -6.74
CA GLY A 4 -7.10 -17.71 -7.86
C GLY A 4 -7.04 -16.20 -7.72
N LEU A 5 -5.85 -15.60 -7.72
CA LEU A 5 -5.67 -14.16 -7.70
C LEU A 5 -5.21 -13.67 -9.08
N VAL A 6 -5.76 -12.57 -9.57
CA VAL A 6 -5.37 -12.01 -10.88
C VAL A 6 -4.84 -10.60 -10.73
N CYS A 7 -3.56 -10.41 -11.14
CA CYS A 7 -2.85 -9.13 -11.12
C CYS A 7 -2.87 -8.46 -12.50
N PRO A 8 -3.23 -7.18 -12.61
CA PRO A 8 -3.16 -6.48 -13.88
C PRO A 8 -1.74 -6.03 -14.25
N TYR A 9 -0.89 -5.80 -13.24
CA TYR A 9 0.43 -5.17 -13.38
C TYR A 9 1.56 -6.19 -13.40
N SER A 10 2.65 -5.83 -14.09
CA SER A 10 3.81 -6.71 -14.23
C SER A 10 4.60 -6.84 -12.94
N PHE A 11 4.97 -8.07 -12.59
CA PHE A 11 5.91 -8.37 -11.51
C PHE A 11 7.37 -8.06 -11.87
N ASP A 12 7.67 -7.67 -13.11
CA ASP A 12 9.01 -7.21 -13.52
C ASP A 12 9.42 -5.90 -12.82
N GLU A 13 8.44 -5.15 -12.33
CA GLU A 13 8.62 -3.89 -11.61
C GLU A 13 7.88 -3.93 -10.27
N PRO A 14 8.52 -3.53 -9.17
CA PRO A 14 7.85 -3.52 -7.88
C PRO A 14 6.72 -2.47 -7.84
N GLY A 15 5.59 -2.83 -7.24
CA GLY A 15 4.44 -1.96 -7.09
C GLY A 15 3.56 -2.36 -5.92
N GLY A 16 2.82 -1.40 -5.36
CA GLY A 16 2.00 -1.61 -4.17
C GLY A 16 0.91 -2.66 -4.35
N VAL A 17 0.29 -2.75 -5.53
CA VAL A 17 -0.74 -3.76 -5.81
C VAL A 17 -0.13 -5.15 -5.89
N GLN A 18 1.02 -5.30 -6.55
CA GLN A 18 1.74 -6.57 -6.65
C GLN A 18 2.18 -7.06 -5.27
N ALA A 19 2.80 -6.18 -4.46
CA ALA A 19 3.21 -6.51 -3.09
C ALA A 19 2.01 -6.96 -2.26
N HIS A 20 0.93 -6.17 -2.22
CA HIS A 20 -0.30 -6.52 -1.51
C HIS A 20 -0.85 -7.90 -1.91
N MET A 21 -0.83 -8.24 -3.20
CA MET A 21 -1.32 -9.53 -3.68
C MET A 21 -0.41 -10.70 -3.28
N LEU A 22 0.90 -10.50 -3.32
CA LEU A 22 1.87 -11.52 -2.90
C LEU A 22 1.77 -11.78 -1.39
N ASP A 23 1.66 -10.73 -0.60
CA ASP A 23 1.50 -10.82 0.85
C ASP A 23 0.18 -11.52 1.21
N LEU A 24 -0.94 -11.13 0.60
CA LEU A 24 -2.24 -11.77 0.80
C LEU A 24 -2.20 -13.26 0.42
N ALA A 25 -1.55 -13.59 -0.70
CA ALA A 25 -1.38 -14.98 -1.12
C ALA A 25 -0.57 -15.78 -0.11
N THR A 26 0.52 -15.21 0.39
CA THR A 26 1.39 -15.84 1.40
C THR A 26 0.61 -16.12 2.68
N VAL A 27 -0.13 -15.14 3.20
CA VAL A 27 -0.96 -15.31 4.41
C VAL A 27 -1.98 -16.43 4.22
N PHE A 28 -2.68 -16.49 3.09
CA PHE A 28 -3.65 -17.55 2.85
C PHE A 28 -2.99 -18.93 2.68
N ILE A 29 -1.79 -19.01 2.10
CA ILE A 29 -1.04 -20.27 2.00
C ILE A 29 -0.63 -20.75 3.40
N GLU A 30 -0.17 -19.85 4.27
CA GLU A 30 0.16 -20.16 5.67
C GLU A 30 -1.05 -20.62 6.47
N GLN A 31 -2.24 -20.12 6.14
CA GLN A 31 -3.52 -20.57 6.69
C GLN A 31 -4.02 -21.90 6.10
N GLY A 32 -3.25 -22.54 5.20
CA GLY A 32 -3.55 -23.86 4.63
C GLY A 32 -4.46 -23.82 3.38
N HIS A 33 -4.64 -22.67 2.74
CA HIS A 33 -5.36 -22.57 1.47
C HIS A 33 -4.45 -22.85 0.28
N PHE A 34 -5.00 -23.38 -0.80
CA PHE A 34 -4.30 -23.43 -2.09
C PHE A 34 -4.48 -22.09 -2.80
N VAL A 35 -3.39 -21.41 -3.09
CA VAL A 35 -3.43 -20.10 -3.75
C VAL A 35 -2.51 -20.09 -4.97
N GLN A 36 -2.99 -19.53 -6.06
CA GLN A 36 -2.18 -19.18 -7.22
C GLN A 36 -2.44 -17.74 -7.65
N VAL A 37 -1.41 -17.06 -8.11
CA VAL A 37 -1.47 -15.69 -8.61
C VAL A 37 -1.12 -15.66 -10.09
N LEU A 38 -1.96 -15.09 -10.95
CA LEU A 38 -1.68 -14.89 -12.37
C LEU A 38 -1.44 -13.41 -12.64
N GLY A 39 -0.34 -13.07 -13.29
CA GLY A 39 -0.07 -11.72 -13.77
C GLY A 39 1.07 -11.67 -14.77
N PRO A 40 1.29 -10.50 -15.41
CA PRO A 40 2.45 -10.33 -16.30
C PRO A 40 3.75 -10.53 -15.52
N ALA A 41 4.63 -11.34 -16.07
CA ALA A 41 6.01 -11.52 -15.58
C ALA A 41 6.84 -12.11 -16.70
N SER A 42 8.05 -11.60 -16.91
CA SER A 42 9.01 -12.20 -17.84
C SER A 42 9.55 -13.52 -17.30
N ALA A 43 10.17 -14.32 -18.15
CA ALA A 43 10.71 -15.62 -17.75
C ALA A 43 11.81 -15.48 -16.68
N GLU A 44 12.56 -14.38 -16.76
CA GLU A 44 13.71 -14.06 -15.92
C GLU A 44 13.34 -13.47 -14.56
N THR A 45 12.09 -12.98 -14.40
CA THR A 45 11.65 -12.34 -13.15
C THR A 45 11.59 -13.37 -12.02
N ASP A 46 12.27 -13.08 -10.94
CA ASP A 46 12.18 -13.89 -9.72
C ASP A 46 10.86 -13.59 -9.00
N VAL A 47 10.03 -14.62 -8.86
CA VAL A 47 8.72 -14.55 -8.19
C VAL A 47 8.48 -15.85 -7.42
N PRO A 48 7.67 -15.82 -6.35
CA PRO A 48 7.32 -17.04 -5.60
C PRO A 48 6.69 -18.13 -6.49
N ASP A 49 6.85 -19.39 -6.12
CA ASP A 49 6.37 -20.56 -6.87
C ASP A 49 4.85 -20.58 -7.11
N PHE A 50 4.09 -19.91 -6.27
CA PHE A 50 2.64 -19.77 -6.45
C PHE A 50 2.25 -18.76 -7.53
N VAL A 51 3.20 -18.05 -8.14
CA VAL A 51 2.95 -17.08 -9.22
C VAL A 51 3.07 -17.75 -10.58
N VAL A 52 1.99 -17.75 -11.32
CA VAL A 52 1.92 -18.18 -12.72
C VAL A 52 2.33 -17.02 -13.63
N LYS A 53 3.52 -17.09 -14.22
CA LYS A 53 4.06 -16.04 -15.09
C LYS A 53 3.27 -15.93 -16.39
N GLY A 54 2.66 -14.77 -16.61
CA GLY A 54 1.82 -14.48 -17.78
C GLY A 54 2.59 -14.08 -19.04
N GLY A 55 3.90 -13.82 -18.93
CA GLY A 55 4.75 -13.31 -20.02
C GLY A 55 4.94 -11.80 -19.97
N GLY A 56 5.59 -11.28 -21.00
CA GLY A 56 6.03 -9.87 -21.05
C GLY A 56 4.90 -8.85 -21.02
N SER A 57 5.27 -7.63 -20.70
CA SER A 57 4.38 -6.46 -20.56
C SER A 57 4.90 -5.26 -21.35
N ILE A 58 4.00 -4.32 -21.66
CA ILE A 58 4.32 -3.05 -22.29
C ILE A 58 4.10 -1.90 -21.31
N PRO A 59 4.97 -0.88 -21.30
CA PRO A 59 4.79 0.28 -20.44
C PRO A 59 3.67 1.18 -20.98
N ILE A 60 2.74 1.58 -20.12
CA ILE A 60 1.67 2.52 -20.41
C ILE A 60 1.68 3.62 -19.37
N SER A 61 1.80 4.88 -19.79
CA SER A 61 1.76 6.03 -18.88
C SER A 61 0.34 6.23 -18.34
N TYR A 62 0.20 6.25 -17.02
CA TYR A 62 -1.08 6.43 -16.35
C TYR A 62 -0.90 7.25 -15.06
N ASN A 63 -1.63 8.37 -14.95
CA ASN A 63 -1.64 9.24 -13.76
C ASN A 63 -0.26 9.63 -13.20
N GLY A 64 0.68 9.96 -14.09
CA GLY A 64 2.04 10.38 -13.68
C GLY A 64 2.96 9.24 -13.25
N SER A 65 2.52 7.99 -13.40
CA SER A 65 3.34 6.79 -13.25
C SER A 65 3.30 5.94 -14.53
N VAL A 66 4.13 4.90 -14.59
CA VAL A 66 4.15 3.95 -15.70
C VAL A 66 3.60 2.61 -15.19
N ALA A 67 2.44 2.22 -15.71
CA ALA A 67 1.89 0.89 -15.51
C ALA A 67 2.39 -0.05 -16.62
N ARG A 68 2.83 -1.25 -16.27
CA ARG A 68 3.22 -2.27 -17.25
C ARG A 68 2.11 -3.30 -17.37
N LEU A 69 1.45 -3.32 -18.51
CA LEU A 69 0.27 -4.14 -18.79
C LEU A 69 0.56 -5.15 -19.92
N SER A 70 -0.22 -6.23 -19.97
CA SER A 70 -0.16 -7.20 -21.06
C SER A 70 -1.49 -7.24 -21.82
N ILE A 71 -1.44 -7.20 -23.14
CA ILE A 71 -2.58 -7.18 -24.03
C ILE A 71 -2.39 -8.22 -25.15
N GLY A 72 -3.46 -8.77 -25.63
CA GLY A 72 -3.46 -9.63 -26.82
C GLY A 72 -4.02 -11.04 -26.59
N PRO A 73 -4.02 -11.89 -27.63
CA PRO A 73 -4.64 -13.21 -27.58
C PRO A 73 -3.96 -14.19 -26.63
N GLN A 74 -2.67 -14.02 -26.37
CA GLN A 74 -1.94 -14.82 -25.38
C GLN A 74 -2.46 -14.64 -23.96
N VAL A 75 -2.85 -13.41 -23.59
CA VAL A 75 -3.47 -13.13 -22.28
C VAL A 75 -4.75 -13.96 -22.12
N THR A 76 -5.60 -13.98 -23.15
CA THR A 76 -6.83 -14.79 -23.12
C THR A 76 -6.56 -16.27 -22.93
N ARG A 77 -5.55 -16.83 -23.64
CA ARG A 77 -5.18 -18.23 -23.52
C ARG A 77 -4.68 -18.55 -22.11
N ARG A 78 -3.78 -17.73 -21.58
CA ARG A 78 -3.22 -17.90 -20.24
C ARG A 78 -4.28 -17.82 -19.14
N VAL A 79 -5.21 -16.88 -19.24
CA VAL A 79 -6.33 -16.78 -18.28
C VAL A 79 -7.22 -18.03 -18.35
N LYS A 80 -7.52 -18.55 -19.55
CA LYS A 80 -8.31 -19.78 -19.70
C LYS A 80 -7.60 -21.00 -19.10
N GLU A 81 -6.31 -21.15 -19.37
CA GLU A 81 -5.47 -22.19 -18.78
C GLU A 81 -5.49 -22.08 -17.26
N PHE A 82 -5.20 -20.91 -16.70
CA PHE A 82 -5.19 -20.63 -15.26
C PHE A 82 -6.50 -21.03 -14.57
N ILE A 83 -7.65 -20.62 -15.12
CA ILE A 83 -8.97 -20.94 -14.55
C ILE A 83 -9.23 -22.45 -14.59
N ARG A 84 -8.92 -23.13 -15.73
CA ARG A 84 -9.17 -24.56 -15.88
C ARG A 84 -8.29 -25.42 -14.98
N ASP A 85 -7.00 -25.09 -14.91
CA ASP A 85 -5.99 -25.89 -14.20
C ASP A 85 -6.07 -25.64 -12.69
N GLY A 86 -6.51 -24.43 -12.29
CA GLY A 86 -6.61 -24.03 -10.89
C GLY A 86 -7.78 -24.62 -10.13
N ASP A 87 -8.88 -24.98 -10.79
CA ASP A 87 -10.12 -25.49 -10.17
C ASP A 87 -10.53 -24.65 -8.93
N PHE A 88 -10.58 -23.34 -9.11
CA PHE A 88 -10.75 -22.38 -8.02
C PHE A 88 -12.16 -22.36 -7.45
N ASP A 89 -12.25 -22.24 -6.11
CA ASP A 89 -13.50 -21.94 -5.40
C ASP A 89 -13.87 -20.47 -5.55
N VAL A 90 -12.87 -19.58 -5.62
CA VAL A 90 -13.02 -18.13 -5.79
C VAL A 90 -11.95 -17.62 -6.73
N LEU A 91 -12.33 -16.70 -7.63
CA LEU A 91 -11.41 -15.90 -8.43
C LEU A 91 -11.45 -14.45 -7.94
N HIS A 92 -10.35 -13.99 -7.39
CA HIS A 92 -10.22 -12.62 -6.90
C HIS A 92 -9.40 -11.78 -7.90
N ILE A 93 -10.01 -10.77 -8.47
CA ILE A 93 -9.46 -9.94 -9.53
C ILE A 93 -9.12 -8.57 -8.96
N HIS A 94 -7.83 -8.19 -8.97
CA HIS A 94 -7.42 -6.85 -8.59
C HIS A 94 -7.49 -5.91 -9.80
N GLU A 95 -8.03 -4.70 -9.58
CA GLU A 95 -8.26 -3.69 -10.62
C GLU A 95 -8.97 -4.27 -11.87
N PRO A 96 -10.21 -4.75 -11.74
CA PRO A 96 -10.92 -5.44 -12.83
C PRO A 96 -11.13 -4.59 -14.08
N ASN A 97 -11.01 -3.26 -13.94
CA ASN A 97 -11.14 -2.28 -15.03
C ASN A 97 -9.82 -2.08 -15.80
N SER A 98 -8.72 -2.65 -15.35
CA SER A 98 -7.42 -2.51 -16.01
C SER A 98 -7.37 -3.36 -17.27
N PRO A 99 -7.05 -2.79 -18.45
CA PRO A 99 -7.04 -3.49 -19.74
C PRO A 99 -5.84 -4.44 -19.87
N SER A 100 -5.77 -5.43 -19.00
CA SER A 100 -4.72 -6.44 -18.90
C SER A 100 -5.36 -7.78 -18.51
N TYR A 101 -4.65 -8.60 -17.74
CA TYR A 101 -5.12 -9.87 -17.21
C TYR A 101 -6.44 -9.73 -16.46
N SER A 102 -6.61 -8.67 -15.66
CA SER A 102 -7.79 -8.45 -14.83
C SER A 102 -9.07 -8.27 -15.65
N MET A 103 -9.10 -7.35 -16.60
CA MET A 103 -10.27 -7.18 -17.46
C MET A 103 -10.53 -8.44 -18.29
N ARG A 104 -9.49 -9.11 -18.77
CA ARG A 104 -9.66 -10.34 -19.52
C ARG A 104 -10.22 -11.46 -18.64
N ALA A 105 -9.74 -11.63 -17.42
CA ALA A 105 -10.28 -12.59 -16.49
C ALA A 105 -11.77 -12.32 -16.20
N LEU A 106 -12.12 -11.08 -15.89
CA LEU A 106 -13.52 -10.69 -15.67
C LEU A 106 -14.40 -10.98 -16.88
N SER A 107 -13.89 -10.74 -18.11
CA SER A 107 -14.68 -10.96 -19.33
C SER A 107 -15.04 -12.41 -19.58
N ILE A 108 -14.16 -13.37 -19.22
CA ILE A 108 -14.33 -14.79 -19.57
C ILE A 108 -14.63 -15.71 -18.39
N ALA A 109 -14.40 -15.26 -17.16
CA ALA A 109 -14.69 -16.07 -15.96
C ALA A 109 -16.19 -16.02 -15.64
N GLU A 110 -16.70 -17.15 -15.11
CA GLU A 110 -18.02 -17.28 -14.49
C GLU A 110 -17.88 -18.01 -13.17
N GLY A 111 -18.74 -17.68 -12.20
CA GLY A 111 -18.75 -18.32 -10.87
C GLY A 111 -18.51 -17.31 -9.73
N PRO A 112 -17.95 -17.73 -8.61
CA PRO A 112 -17.62 -16.86 -7.48
C PRO A 112 -16.46 -15.92 -7.83
N ILE A 113 -16.77 -14.67 -8.16
CA ILE A 113 -15.81 -13.62 -8.52
C ILE A 113 -15.83 -12.52 -7.46
N VAL A 114 -14.64 -12.21 -6.92
CA VAL A 114 -14.39 -11.07 -6.04
C VAL A 114 -13.51 -10.07 -6.77
N ALA A 115 -13.66 -8.79 -6.51
CA ALA A 115 -12.81 -7.74 -7.06
C ALA A 115 -12.30 -6.79 -5.99
N THR A 116 -11.01 -6.40 -6.08
CA THR A 116 -10.44 -5.33 -5.25
C THR A 116 -10.02 -4.15 -6.10
N TYR A 117 -10.41 -2.95 -5.63
CA TYR A 117 -10.12 -1.65 -6.24
C TYR A 117 -9.08 -0.90 -5.39
N HIS A 118 -7.92 -0.60 -5.97
CA HIS A 118 -6.80 0.10 -5.33
C HIS A 118 -6.66 1.54 -5.79
N ALA A 119 -7.09 1.85 -7.02
CA ALA A 119 -6.87 3.13 -7.63
C ALA A 119 -7.96 4.14 -7.25
N SER A 120 -7.52 5.34 -6.90
CA SER A 120 -8.34 6.54 -6.93
C SER A 120 -7.75 7.47 -7.99
N ALA A 121 -8.43 7.65 -9.10
CA ALA A 121 -8.01 8.56 -10.16
C ALA A 121 -8.96 9.76 -10.24
N ALA A 122 -8.52 10.84 -10.89
CA ALA A 122 -9.45 11.86 -11.36
C ALA A 122 -10.45 11.23 -12.34
N SER A 123 -11.70 11.73 -12.38
CA SER A 123 -12.77 11.20 -13.21
C SER A 123 -12.30 10.96 -14.66
N SER A 124 -12.52 9.75 -15.17
CA SER A 124 -12.18 9.40 -16.54
C SER A 124 -13.41 9.43 -17.43
N ARG A 125 -13.52 10.46 -18.29
CA ARG A 125 -14.58 10.53 -19.32
C ARG A 125 -14.57 9.29 -20.24
N LEU A 126 -13.38 8.74 -20.50
CA LEU A 126 -13.24 7.53 -21.31
C LEU A 126 -13.89 6.32 -20.63
N LEU A 127 -13.70 6.18 -19.31
CA LEU A 127 -14.26 5.09 -18.53
C LEU A 127 -15.80 5.21 -18.43
N GLN A 128 -16.32 6.42 -18.28
CA GLN A 128 -17.76 6.68 -18.29
C GLN A 128 -18.39 6.32 -19.66
N LEU A 129 -17.72 6.64 -20.78
CA LEU A 129 -18.15 6.23 -22.11
C LEU A 129 -18.08 4.72 -22.31
N ALA A 130 -17.12 4.04 -21.69
CA ALA A 130 -16.99 2.58 -21.75
C ALA A 130 -17.96 1.84 -20.80
N ARG A 131 -18.61 2.53 -19.88
CA ARG A 131 -19.51 1.94 -18.87
C ARG A 131 -20.56 0.98 -19.45
N PRO A 132 -21.29 1.29 -20.56
CA PRO A 132 -22.29 0.36 -21.11
C PRO A 132 -21.68 -0.99 -21.54
N VAL A 133 -20.41 -0.99 -21.96
CA VAL A 133 -19.68 -2.21 -22.36
C VAL A 133 -19.13 -2.94 -21.13
N LEU A 134 -18.72 -2.21 -20.10
CA LEU A 134 -18.14 -2.77 -18.89
C LEU A 134 -19.21 -3.30 -17.90
N SER A 135 -20.38 -2.66 -17.83
CA SER A 135 -21.42 -3.02 -16.87
C SER A 135 -21.79 -4.50 -16.86
N PRO A 136 -22.03 -5.17 -18.01
CA PRO A 136 -22.38 -6.60 -17.99
C PRO A 136 -21.26 -7.50 -17.43
N MET A 137 -19.99 -7.06 -17.55
CA MET A 137 -18.87 -7.77 -16.97
C MET A 137 -18.76 -7.50 -15.46
N LEU A 138 -18.98 -6.26 -15.04
CA LEU A 138 -18.93 -5.85 -13.63
C LEU A 138 -20.06 -6.51 -12.81
N GLU A 139 -21.22 -6.77 -13.40
CA GLU A 139 -22.33 -7.48 -12.76
C GLU A 139 -22.00 -8.94 -12.39
N LYS A 140 -20.94 -9.52 -12.96
CA LYS A 140 -20.45 -10.86 -12.54
C LYS A 140 -19.73 -10.85 -11.18
N ILE A 141 -19.30 -9.67 -10.72
CA ILE A 141 -18.59 -9.53 -9.44
C ILE A 141 -19.61 -9.70 -8.31
N ARG A 142 -19.43 -10.75 -7.51
CA ARG A 142 -20.30 -11.07 -6.38
C ARG A 142 -19.88 -10.38 -5.09
N GLY A 143 -18.59 -10.04 -4.95
CA GLY A 143 -18.03 -9.31 -3.82
C GLY A 143 -17.08 -8.23 -4.28
N GLY A 144 -17.32 -6.99 -3.89
CA GLY A 144 -16.45 -5.85 -4.17
C GLY A 144 -15.72 -5.40 -2.91
N ILE A 145 -14.42 -5.14 -3.03
CA ILE A 145 -13.55 -4.62 -1.97
C ILE A 145 -12.91 -3.32 -2.47
N ALA A 146 -12.86 -2.29 -1.64
CA ALA A 146 -12.09 -1.08 -1.90
C ALA A 146 -11.09 -0.86 -0.76
N VAL A 147 -9.83 -0.56 -1.09
CA VAL A 147 -8.77 -0.41 -0.08
C VAL A 147 -8.81 0.94 0.65
N SER A 148 -9.61 1.88 0.18
CA SER A 148 -9.79 3.20 0.80
C SER A 148 -11.15 3.79 0.39
N GLU A 149 -11.64 4.76 1.18
CA GLU A 149 -12.87 5.49 0.84
C GLU A 149 -12.73 6.24 -0.49
N MET A 150 -11.54 6.73 -0.82
CA MET A 150 -11.26 7.34 -2.12
C MET A 150 -11.44 6.35 -3.27
N ALA A 151 -10.91 5.14 -3.12
CA ALA A 151 -11.08 4.07 -4.13
C ALA A 151 -12.55 3.64 -4.23
N ARG A 152 -13.25 3.54 -3.08
CA ARG A 152 -14.68 3.20 -3.04
C ARG A 152 -15.52 4.24 -3.76
N ARG A 153 -15.39 5.52 -3.41
CA ARG A 153 -16.13 6.62 -4.06
C ARG A 153 -15.85 6.65 -5.56
N TRP A 154 -14.58 6.56 -5.96
CA TRP A 154 -14.21 6.54 -7.37
C TRP A 154 -14.91 5.40 -8.11
N GLN A 155 -14.90 4.18 -7.56
CA GLN A 155 -15.57 3.04 -8.18
C GLN A 155 -17.09 3.25 -8.29
N VAL A 156 -17.74 3.68 -7.21
CA VAL A 156 -19.19 3.93 -7.17
C VAL A 156 -19.60 4.98 -8.18
N GLU A 157 -18.88 6.09 -8.25
CA GLU A 157 -19.18 7.21 -9.14
C GLU A 157 -18.95 6.88 -10.62
N GLN A 158 -17.87 6.15 -10.93
CA GLN A 158 -17.49 5.89 -12.32
C GLN A 158 -18.24 4.69 -12.91
N LEU A 159 -18.38 3.61 -12.16
CA LEU A 159 -18.82 2.32 -12.66
C LEU A 159 -20.01 1.73 -11.89
N GLY A 160 -20.31 2.24 -10.72
CA GLY A 160 -21.34 1.71 -9.84
C GLY A 160 -20.84 0.60 -8.93
N GLY A 161 -21.78 -0.11 -8.31
CA GLY A 161 -21.48 -1.12 -7.27
C GLY A 161 -21.40 -0.50 -5.87
N ASP A 162 -21.17 -1.33 -4.87
CA ASP A 162 -20.99 -0.92 -3.48
C ASP A 162 -19.92 -1.79 -2.81
N PRO A 163 -18.63 -1.57 -3.15
CA PRO A 163 -17.55 -2.32 -2.54
C PRO A 163 -17.42 -2.00 -1.05
N ILE A 164 -17.15 -3.03 -0.25
CA ILE A 164 -16.87 -2.84 1.18
C ILE A 164 -15.43 -2.34 1.38
N LEU A 165 -15.20 -1.63 2.48
CA LEU A 165 -13.86 -1.15 2.83
C LEU A 165 -13.08 -2.25 3.54
N ILE A 166 -12.02 -2.72 2.90
CA ILE A 166 -11.00 -3.56 3.51
C ILE A 166 -9.65 -2.96 3.12
N PRO A 167 -8.89 -2.40 4.05
CA PRO A 167 -7.65 -1.69 3.75
C PRO A 167 -6.54 -2.63 3.25
N ASN A 168 -5.44 -2.06 2.79
CA ASN A 168 -4.23 -2.85 2.53
C ASN A 168 -3.68 -3.39 3.84
N GLY A 169 -3.21 -4.64 3.82
CA GLY A 169 -2.52 -5.27 4.94
C GLY A 169 -1.06 -4.82 5.03
N VAL A 170 -0.54 -4.89 6.25
CA VAL A 170 0.87 -4.66 6.59
C VAL A 170 1.29 -5.74 7.57
N ASP A 171 2.47 -6.31 7.40
CA ASP A 171 3.07 -7.17 8.42
C ASP A 171 3.62 -6.30 9.56
N THR A 172 2.78 -6.04 10.55
CA THR A 172 3.13 -5.19 11.69
C THR A 172 4.13 -5.85 12.61
N SER A 173 4.25 -7.18 12.59
CA SER A 173 5.14 -7.94 13.47
C SER A 173 6.62 -7.63 13.22
N VAL A 174 7.02 -7.45 11.97
CA VAL A 174 8.39 -7.08 11.57
C VAL A 174 8.78 -5.72 12.17
N TYR A 175 7.88 -4.75 12.16
CA TYR A 175 8.11 -3.41 12.70
C TYR A 175 8.08 -3.40 14.22
N ALA A 176 7.17 -4.12 14.84
CA ALA A 176 7.11 -4.29 16.30
C ALA A 176 8.39 -4.97 16.84
N ALA A 177 8.91 -5.99 16.16
CA ALA A 177 10.18 -6.61 16.51
C ALA A 177 11.36 -5.63 16.39
N ALA A 178 11.40 -4.79 15.36
CA ALA A 178 12.43 -3.77 15.19
C ALA A 178 12.39 -2.72 16.31
N LEU A 179 11.20 -2.29 16.74
CA LEU A 179 11.01 -1.39 17.88
C LEU A 179 11.55 -2.00 19.18
N GLN A 180 11.23 -3.27 19.47
CA GLN A 180 11.70 -3.98 20.65
C GLN A 180 13.23 -4.08 20.69
N HIS A 181 13.87 -4.40 19.56
CA HIS A 181 15.33 -4.46 19.45
C HIS A 181 15.99 -3.10 19.70
N SER A 182 15.39 -2.03 19.18
CA SER A 182 15.88 -0.66 19.40
C SER A 182 15.78 -0.25 20.87
N ALA A 183 14.66 -0.54 21.53
CA ALA A 183 14.45 -0.26 22.95
C ALA A 183 15.46 -1.03 23.85
N ALA A 184 15.71 -2.31 23.54
CA ALA A 184 16.70 -3.12 24.27
C ALA A 184 18.13 -2.58 24.12
N ALA A 185 18.50 -2.12 22.91
CA ALA A 185 19.81 -1.52 22.65
C ALA A 185 19.99 -0.19 23.41
N SER A 186 18.95 0.64 23.48
CA SER A 186 18.97 1.90 24.23
C SER A 186 19.11 1.70 25.73
N ASN A 187 18.44 0.70 26.31
CA ASN A 187 18.55 0.35 27.73
C ASN A 187 19.95 -0.13 28.11
N ASN A 188 20.68 -0.78 27.20
CA ASN A 188 22.04 -1.24 27.42
C ASN A 188 23.10 -0.13 27.29
N ALA A 189 22.77 0.98 26.61
CA ALA A 189 23.70 2.08 26.37
C ALA A 189 23.79 3.10 27.54
N GLY A 190 22.97 2.97 28.57
CA GLY A 190 23.15 3.66 29.89
C GLY A 190 22.85 5.17 29.90
N ASP A 191 22.52 5.82 28.80
CA ASP A 191 22.23 7.25 28.77
C ASP A 191 21.25 7.62 27.65
N ALA A 192 19.95 7.42 27.91
CA ALA A 192 18.87 7.68 26.96
C ALA A 192 18.43 9.16 26.93
N THR A 193 19.04 10.04 27.71
CA THR A 193 18.48 11.37 28.02
C THR A 193 18.94 12.51 27.10
N GLU A 194 19.93 12.31 26.23
CA GLU A 194 20.48 13.43 25.42
C GLU A 194 20.71 13.14 23.93
N ARG A 195 20.20 12.02 23.36
CA ARG A 195 20.36 11.85 21.92
C ARG A 195 19.46 12.79 21.12
N PRO A 196 19.96 13.40 20.04
CA PRO A 196 19.09 14.12 19.11
C PRO A 196 17.98 13.21 18.60
N LEU A 197 16.74 13.76 18.47
CA LEU A 197 15.63 12.99 17.90
C LEU A 197 15.91 12.66 16.42
N GLU A 198 15.57 11.43 16.05
CA GLU A 198 15.73 10.96 14.67
C GLU A 198 14.44 11.12 13.89
N ILE A 199 14.53 11.87 12.79
CA ILE A 199 13.45 12.09 11.84
C ILE A 199 13.72 11.24 10.59
N VAL A 200 12.72 10.51 10.14
CA VAL A 200 12.84 9.66 8.96
C VAL A 200 11.85 10.06 7.88
N PHE A 201 12.33 10.02 6.63
CA PHE A 201 11.54 10.13 5.41
C PHE A 201 11.77 8.90 4.53
N LEU A 202 10.73 8.43 3.85
CA LEU A 202 10.82 7.39 2.83
C LEU A 202 10.07 7.80 1.55
N GLY A 203 10.77 7.81 0.42
CA GLY A 203 10.16 8.08 -0.87
C GLY A 203 11.18 8.11 -2.00
N ARG A 204 10.70 8.03 -3.26
CA ARG A 204 11.57 8.24 -4.42
C ARG A 204 12.03 9.69 -4.46
N LEU A 205 13.33 9.91 -4.48
CA LEU A 205 13.92 11.24 -4.34
C LEU A 205 13.65 12.16 -5.53
N ASP A 206 13.42 11.59 -6.72
CA ASP A 206 13.16 12.31 -7.97
C ASP A 206 11.67 12.57 -8.23
N GLU A 207 10.79 12.01 -7.42
CA GLU A 207 9.34 12.25 -7.50
C GLU A 207 8.93 13.45 -6.63
N SER A 208 8.71 14.60 -7.26
CA SER A 208 8.30 15.83 -6.58
C SER A 208 7.03 15.67 -5.73
N ARG A 209 6.13 14.75 -6.14
CA ARG A 209 4.92 14.45 -5.37
C ARG A 209 5.20 13.81 -4.01
N LYS A 210 6.39 13.23 -3.77
CA LYS A 210 6.81 12.69 -2.47
C LYS A 210 7.20 13.77 -1.47
N GLY A 211 7.44 15.00 -1.93
CA GLY A 211 7.59 16.17 -1.10
C GLY A 211 8.90 16.25 -0.31
N LEU A 212 9.96 15.56 -0.74
CA LEU A 212 11.26 15.65 -0.08
C LEU A 212 11.73 17.11 0.06
N ASP A 213 11.48 17.94 -0.95
CA ASP A 213 11.88 19.35 -0.93
C ASP A 213 11.14 20.11 0.20
N VAL A 214 9.86 19.79 0.46
CA VAL A 214 9.10 20.38 1.59
C VAL A 214 9.75 20.03 2.93
N LEU A 215 10.20 18.78 3.12
CA LEU A 215 10.94 18.40 4.31
C LEU A 215 12.26 19.17 4.42
N LEU A 216 13.05 19.19 3.33
CA LEU A 216 14.32 19.88 3.35
C LEU A 216 14.19 21.38 3.64
N ASP A 217 13.17 22.06 3.09
CA ASP A 217 12.87 23.44 3.39
C ASP A 217 12.41 23.61 4.85
N ALA A 218 11.63 22.68 5.40
CA ALA A 218 11.18 22.73 6.79
C ALA A 218 12.35 22.64 7.78
N LEU A 219 13.39 21.87 7.48
CA LEU A 219 14.57 21.77 8.33
C LEU A 219 15.29 23.12 8.53
N GLU A 220 15.15 24.09 7.64
CA GLU A 220 15.71 25.44 7.80
C GLU A 220 15.00 26.27 8.89
N HIS A 221 13.82 25.82 9.32
CA HIS A 221 13.00 26.49 10.32
C HIS A 221 13.01 25.77 11.68
N ILE A 222 13.81 24.68 11.81
CA ILE A 222 13.91 23.92 13.06
C ILE A 222 15.24 24.24 13.73
N ASP A 223 15.17 24.97 14.84
CA ASP A 223 16.34 25.31 15.66
C ASP A 223 16.43 24.36 16.88
N ARG A 224 16.59 23.09 16.60
CA ARG A 224 16.72 22.01 17.59
C ARG A 224 17.72 20.96 17.08
N PRO A 225 18.45 20.28 17.99
CA PRO A 225 19.34 19.21 17.60
C PRO A 225 18.51 18.00 17.14
N ILE A 226 18.58 17.70 15.84
CA ILE A 226 17.91 16.56 15.20
C ILE A 226 18.87 15.81 14.30
N ARG A 227 18.56 14.54 14.04
CA ARG A 227 19.17 13.72 13.01
C ARG A 227 18.11 13.39 11.97
N VAL A 228 18.45 13.45 10.69
CA VAL A 228 17.50 13.20 9.60
C VAL A 228 18.03 12.08 8.71
N THR A 229 17.26 11.02 8.56
CA THR A 229 17.55 9.90 7.66
C THR A 229 16.54 9.88 6.52
N VAL A 230 17.04 9.90 5.28
CA VAL A 230 16.25 9.87 4.05
C VAL A 230 16.47 8.56 3.32
N MET A 231 15.42 7.73 3.24
CA MET A 231 15.40 6.47 2.53
C MET A 231 14.74 6.63 1.15
N GLY A 232 15.28 5.99 0.13
CA GLY A 232 14.66 5.88 -1.19
C GLY A 232 15.65 5.98 -2.33
N GLY A 233 15.25 5.46 -3.49
CA GLY A 233 16.04 5.54 -4.72
C GLY A 233 15.82 6.88 -5.44
N GLY A 234 16.78 7.23 -6.29
CA GLY A 234 16.79 8.45 -7.08
C GLY A 234 18.20 8.98 -7.24
N HIS A 235 18.34 10.20 -7.80
CA HIS A 235 19.63 10.84 -7.94
C HIS A 235 20.24 11.14 -6.57
N ALA A 236 21.53 10.88 -6.45
CA ALA A 236 22.28 11.16 -5.23
C ALA A 236 22.14 12.64 -4.84
N ARG A 237 21.72 12.90 -3.61
CA ARG A 237 21.64 14.23 -3.01
C ARG A 237 22.59 14.29 -1.83
N SER A 238 23.03 15.49 -1.49
CA SER A 238 23.86 15.75 -0.31
C SER A 238 23.37 17.02 0.36
N ARG A 239 23.17 16.97 1.67
CA ARG A 239 22.82 18.12 2.50
C ARG A 239 23.41 17.92 3.90
N SER A 240 24.00 18.96 4.44
CA SER A 240 24.53 18.92 5.81
C SER A 240 23.40 18.58 6.81
N GLY A 241 23.67 17.65 7.74
CA GLY A 241 22.69 17.22 8.73
C GLY A 241 21.64 16.21 8.24
N VAL A 242 21.73 15.75 6.98
CA VAL A 242 20.82 14.77 6.40
C VAL A 242 21.61 13.57 5.87
N ASP A 243 21.26 12.39 6.32
CA ASP A 243 21.83 11.12 5.88
C ASP A 243 20.94 10.49 4.78
N PHE A 244 21.45 10.43 3.55
CA PHE A 244 20.77 9.81 2.40
C PHE A 244 21.26 8.38 2.23
N VAL A 245 20.49 7.41 2.73
CA VAL A 245 20.89 5.98 2.74
C VAL A 245 20.53 5.22 1.46
N GLY A 246 19.86 5.87 0.51
CA GLY A 246 19.48 5.22 -0.75
C GLY A 246 18.36 4.21 -0.59
N ARG A 247 18.28 3.25 -1.51
CA ARG A 247 17.34 2.12 -1.40
C ARG A 247 17.80 1.18 -0.30
N VAL A 248 16.86 0.78 0.54
CA VAL A 248 17.08 -0.16 1.64
C VAL A 248 16.24 -1.41 1.43
N SER A 249 16.64 -2.53 2.04
CA SER A 249 15.81 -3.73 2.15
C SER A 249 14.63 -3.49 3.10
N ASP A 250 13.57 -4.32 3.03
CA ASP A 250 12.44 -4.20 3.98
C ASP A 250 12.88 -4.39 5.42
N LEU A 251 13.83 -5.28 5.66
CA LEU A 251 14.41 -5.48 7.00
C LEU A 251 15.17 -4.24 7.49
N ASP A 252 15.96 -3.60 6.63
CA ASP A 252 16.70 -2.39 7.00
C ASP A 252 15.74 -1.20 7.14
N LYS A 253 14.67 -1.12 6.32
CA LYS A 253 13.58 -0.16 6.50
C LYS A 253 12.96 -0.28 7.89
N ALA A 254 12.61 -1.50 8.28
CA ALA A 254 12.05 -1.75 9.61
C ALA A 254 13.02 -1.34 10.74
N ARG A 255 14.31 -1.68 10.61
CA ARG A 255 15.33 -1.27 11.59
C ARG A 255 15.51 0.24 11.70
N ILE A 256 15.47 0.95 10.56
CA ILE A 256 15.58 2.41 10.52
C ILE A 256 14.34 3.03 11.18
N LEU A 257 13.15 2.58 10.82
CA LEU A 257 11.91 3.06 11.43
C LEU A 257 11.85 2.74 12.94
N GLY A 258 12.24 1.53 13.38
CA GLY A 258 12.19 1.13 14.79
C GLY A 258 13.11 1.91 15.73
N ARG A 259 14.07 2.68 15.21
CA ARG A 259 14.92 3.60 16.00
C ARG A 259 14.55 5.07 15.83
N ALA A 260 13.69 5.38 14.88
CA ALA A 260 13.25 6.74 14.60
C ALA A 260 12.21 7.22 15.63
N ASP A 261 12.23 8.50 15.94
CA ASP A 261 11.26 9.13 16.83
C ASP A 261 10.07 9.71 16.06
N ILE A 262 10.34 10.26 14.88
CA ILE A 262 9.34 10.94 14.05
C ILE A 262 9.47 10.45 12.60
N TYR A 263 8.36 10.02 12.02
CA TYR A 263 8.25 9.76 10.59
C TYR A 263 7.54 10.93 9.89
N VAL A 264 8.11 11.43 8.79
CA VAL A 264 7.54 12.55 8.02
C VAL A 264 7.10 12.09 6.64
N ALA A 265 5.84 12.31 6.31
CA ALA A 265 5.23 12.03 5.01
C ALA A 265 4.75 13.32 4.33
N PRO A 266 5.62 14.10 3.69
CA PRO A 266 5.30 15.41 3.13
C PRO A 266 4.75 15.33 1.70
N ASN A 267 4.06 14.23 1.37
CA ASN A 267 3.56 13.97 0.03
C ASN A 267 2.59 15.07 -0.44
N ARG A 268 2.71 15.47 -1.71
CA ARG A 268 1.89 16.53 -2.31
C ARG A 268 0.62 16.03 -2.99
N GLY A 269 0.47 14.71 -3.14
CA GLY A 269 -0.69 14.08 -3.77
C GLY A 269 -0.36 12.72 -4.37
N GLY A 270 -1.36 12.11 -5.02
CA GLY A 270 -1.21 10.81 -5.69
C GLY A 270 -1.07 9.62 -4.75
N GLU A 271 -1.51 9.76 -3.51
CA GLU A 271 -1.57 8.69 -2.52
C GLU A 271 -3.02 8.23 -2.35
N SER A 272 -3.24 6.94 -2.49
CA SER A 272 -4.57 6.33 -2.31
C SER A 272 -4.77 5.71 -0.94
N PHE A 273 -3.69 5.44 -0.20
CA PHE A 273 -3.76 4.83 1.13
C PHE A 273 -2.70 5.39 2.09
N GLY A 274 -1.42 5.09 1.89
CA GLY A 274 -0.34 5.49 2.79
C GLY A 274 0.21 4.34 3.64
N ILE A 275 0.54 3.21 3.00
CA ILE A 275 1.11 2.02 3.66
C ILE A 275 2.27 2.40 4.59
N VAL A 276 3.15 3.30 4.15
CA VAL A 276 4.35 3.67 4.93
C VAL A 276 4.00 4.38 6.25
N LEU A 277 2.83 5.05 6.33
CA LEU A 277 2.38 5.61 7.61
C LEU A 277 2.07 4.48 8.61
N VAL A 278 1.40 3.42 8.14
CA VAL A 278 1.09 2.25 8.97
C VAL A 278 2.37 1.55 9.42
N GLU A 279 3.33 1.37 8.51
CA GLU A 279 4.65 0.80 8.81
C GLU A 279 5.38 1.62 9.89
N ALA A 280 5.39 2.95 9.76
CA ALA A 280 5.99 3.85 10.71
C ALA A 280 5.28 3.83 12.08
N MET A 281 3.94 3.78 12.10
CA MET A 281 3.15 3.62 13.30
C MET A 281 3.46 2.31 14.03
N ALA A 282 3.51 1.19 13.29
CA ALA A 282 3.86 -0.12 13.84
C ALA A 282 5.30 -0.15 14.39
N ALA A 283 6.22 0.61 13.79
CA ALA A 283 7.59 0.77 14.24
C ALA A 283 7.75 1.73 15.44
N GLY A 284 6.67 2.35 15.91
CA GLY A 284 6.71 3.27 17.05
C GLY A 284 7.18 4.68 16.72
N CYS A 285 7.02 5.15 15.49
CA CYS A 285 7.25 6.55 15.12
C CYS A 285 6.02 7.41 15.40
N ALA A 286 6.24 8.64 15.90
CA ALA A 286 5.22 9.68 15.82
C ALA A 286 5.09 10.15 14.36
N VAL A 287 3.91 10.06 13.77
CA VAL A 287 3.70 10.38 12.36
C VAL A 287 3.31 11.85 12.17
N VAL A 288 4.03 12.54 11.27
CA VAL A 288 3.68 13.88 10.78
C VAL A 288 3.48 13.79 9.26
N ALA A 289 2.27 14.03 8.79
CA ALA A 289 1.91 13.85 7.39
C ALA A 289 1.22 15.09 6.81
N SER A 290 1.27 15.26 5.49
CA SER A 290 0.48 16.30 4.82
C SER A 290 -1.02 16.00 4.93
N ASP A 291 -1.87 17.05 4.87
CA ASP A 291 -3.33 16.97 4.99
C ASP A 291 -4.02 16.36 3.75
N LEU A 292 -3.45 15.29 3.21
CA LEU A 292 -4.08 14.47 2.19
C LEU A 292 -5.20 13.63 2.80
N GLU A 293 -6.30 13.48 2.08
CA GLU A 293 -7.45 12.68 2.53
C GLU A 293 -7.06 11.24 2.93
N ALA A 294 -6.19 10.58 2.14
CA ALA A 294 -5.70 9.25 2.45
C ALA A 294 -4.91 9.22 3.77
N PHE A 295 -4.10 10.23 4.04
CA PHE A 295 -3.32 10.32 5.26
C PHE A 295 -4.17 10.69 6.47
N ALA A 296 -5.16 11.57 6.29
CA ALA A 296 -6.14 11.90 7.32
C ALA A 296 -6.91 10.64 7.78
N ALA A 297 -7.30 9.78 6.83
CA ALA A 297 -7.98 8.53 7.11
C ALA A 297 -7.08 7.54 7.89
N VAL A 298 -5.81 7.36 7.48
CA VAL A 298 -4.86 6.48 8.18
C VAL A 298 -4.56 7.03 9.58
N CYS A 299 -4.28 8.33 9.70
CA CYS A 299 -4.02 8.99 10.98
C CYS A 299 -5.25 9.10 11.88
N ASN A 300 -6.45 8.78 11.37
CA ASN A 300 -7.73 8.85 12.10
C ASN A 300 -7.89 10.18 12.84
N VAL A 301 -7.73 11.29 12.10
CA VAL A 301 -7.63 12.64 12.67
C VAL A 301 -8.91 13.14 13.34
N GLU A 302 -10.04 12.51 13.06
CA GLU A 302 -11.36 12.82 13.67
C GLU A 302 -11.57 12.09 15.02
N ALA A 303 -10.67 11.16 15.38
CA ALA A 303 -10.76 10.46 16.64
C ALA A 303 -10.37 11.38 17.82
N GLU A 304 -10.83 11.03 19.01
CA GLU A 304 -10.42 11.72 20.25
C GLU A 304 -8.90 11.65 20.47
N GLN A 305 -8.28 10.56 20.05
CA GLN A 305 -6.82 10.35 20.05
C GLN A 305 -6.34 10.05 18.62
N PRO A 306 -5.94 11.08 17.87
CA PRO A 306 -5.38 10.88 16.52
C PRO A 306 -4.08 10.07 16.56
N ALA A 307 -3.86 9.27 15.52
CA ALA A 307 -2.64 8.46 15.36
C ALA A 307 -1.51 9.20 14.61
N GLY A 308 -1.69 10.48 14.28
CA GLY A 308 -0.69 11.31 13.63
C GLY A 308 -1.10 12.77 13.59
N LEU A 309 -0.14 13.67 13.36
CA LEU A 309 -0.37 15.09 13.14
C LEU A 309 -0.38 15.39 11.64
N LEU A 310 -1.35 16.20 11.22
CA LEU A 310 -1.36 16.74 9.86
C LEU A 310 -0.80 18.16 9.81
N PHE A 311 -0.08 18.43 8.71
CA PHE A 311 0.33 19.77 8.35
C PHE A 311 -0.23 20.13 6.96
N LYS A 312 -0.36 21.43 6.69
CA LYS A 312 -0.90 21.94 5.43
C LYS A 312 0.00 21.55 4.25
N ASN A 313 -0.58 20.87 3.27
CA ASN A 313 0.14 20.34 2.11
C ASN A 313 1.03 21.38 1.42
N GLY A 314 2.32 21.07 1.31
CA GLY A 314 3.32 21.94 0.70
C GLY A 314 3.82 23.08 1.57
N ASP A 315 3.34 23.25 2.80
CA ASP A 315 3.75 24.30 3.73
C ASP A 315 4.89 23.83 4.64
N ALA A 316 6.14 24.17 4.26
CA ALA A 316 7.34 23.80 5.00
C ALA A 316 7.38 24.42 6.41
N ARG A 317 6.78 25.61 6.62
CA ARG A 317 6.76 26.24 7.93
C ARG A 317 5.79 25.55 8.88
N ASP A 318 4.61 25.17 8.39
CA ASP A 318 3.67 24.40 9.19
C ASP A 318 4.23 23.01 9.53
N LEU A 319 4.91 22.34 8.57
CA LEU A 319 5.63 21.10 8.84
C LEU A 319 6.68 21.28 9.94
N ALA A 320 7.53 22.34 9.86
CA ALA A 320 8.52 22.63 10.87
C ALA A 320 7.89 22.87 12.25
N ALA A 321 6.76 23.59 12.30
CA ALA A 321 6.03 23.86 13.54
C ALA A 321 5.51 22.54 14.18
N LYS A 322 4.96 21.61 13.38
CA LYS A 322 4.50 20.29 13.86
C LYS A 322 5.65 19.44 14.39
N ILE A 323 6.77 19.41 13.66
CA ILE A 323 7.98 18.69 14.11
C ILE A 323 8.52 19.29 15.41
N THR A 324 8.69 20.62 15.49
CA THR A 324 9.18 21.30 16.69
C THR A 324 8.27 21.03 17.89
N ARG A 325 6.94 21.05 17.71
CA ARG A 325 5.98 20.71 18.75
C ARG A 325 6.23 19.31 19.32
N LEU A 326 6.49 18.30 18.48
CA LEU A 326 6.79 16.94 18.94
C LEU A 326 8.18 16.81 19.54
N ILE A 327 9.14 17.66 19.17
CA ILE A 327 10.46 17.71 19.82
C ILE A 327 10.31 18.26 21.25
N ASP A 328 9.59 19.35 21.40
CA ASP A 328 9.46 20.08 22.66
C ASP A 328 8.46 19.42 23.64
N ASP A 329 7.46 18.67 23.13
CA ASP A 329 6.44 17.97 23.94
C ASP A 329 6.59 16.44 23.81
N GLU A 330 7.38 15.86 24.70
CA GLU A 330 7.57 14.40 24.79
C GLU A 330 6.29 13.64 25.13
N HIS A 331 5.42 14.25 25.97
CA HIS A 331 4.18 13.61 26.36
C HIS A 331 3.24 13.45 25.15
N GLU A 332 3.09 14.50 24.36
CA GLU A 332 2.30 14.44 23.12
C GLU A 332 2.91 13.45 22.12
N ARG A 333 4.23 13.49 21.94
CA ARG A 333 4.93 12.53 21.06
C ARG A 333 4.66 11.08 21.46
N ARG A 334 4.76 10.76 22.75
CA ARG A 334 4.46 9.41 23.26
C ARG A 334 2.98 9.03 23.10
N ALA A 335 2.07 9.96 23.30
CA ALA A 335 0.64 9.73 23.07
C ALA A 335 0.34 9.38 21.61
N LEU A 336 0.94 10.11 20.66
CA LEU A 336 0.82 9.82 19.23
C LEU A 336 1.41 8.45 18.86
N ILE A 337 2.57 8.10 19.42
CA ILE A 337 3.19 6.78 19.21
C ILE A 337 2.25 5.67 19.70
N SER A 338 1.70 5.80 20.89
CA SER A 338 0.79 4.80 21.45
C SER A 338 -0.49 4.66 20.61
N ALA A 339 -1.10 5.77 20.20
CA ALA A 339 -2.26 5.75 19.32
C ALA A 339 -1.92 5.19 17.94
N GLY A 340 -0.73 5.49 17.40
CA GLY A 340 -0.22 4.97 16.14
C GLY A 340 -0.07 3.46 16.16
N ILE A 341 0.55 2.90 17.19
CA ILE A 341 0.72 1.44 17.34
C ILE A 341 -0.65 0.74 17.35
N GLN A 342 -1.60 1.21 18.18
CA GLN A 342 -2.96 0.67 18.22
C GLN A 342 -3.68 0.80 16.87
N ARG A 343 -3.45 1.91 16.17
CA ARG A 343 -4.03 2.11 14.85
C ARG A 343 -3.46 1.15 13.80
N ALA A 344 -2.16 0.89 13.85
CA ALA A 344 -1.47 -0.03 12.94
C ALA A 344 -1.99 -1.48 13.06
N GLU A 345 -2.37 -1.93 14.26
CA GLU A 345 -2.92 -3.26 14.48
C GLU A 345 -4.16 -3.55 13.60
N GLN A 346 -4.96 -2.54 13.29
CA GLN A 346 -6.16 -2.69 12.45
C GLN A 346 -5.81 -3.00 10.98
N TYR A 347 -4.59 -2.74 10.57
CA TYR A 347 -4.06 -2.99 9.24
C TYR A 347 -3.17 -4.25 9.18
N ASP A 348 -3.05 -4.97 10.28
CA ASP A 348 -2.31 -6.22 10.30
C ASP A 348 -2.95 -7.26 9.37
N TRP A 349 -2.09 -8.10 8.76
CA TRP A 349 -2.56 -9.12 7.84
C TRP A 349 -3.53 -10.11 8.47
N ASP A 350 -3.43 -10.40 9.77
CA ASP A 350 -4.40 -11.27 10.45
C ASP A 350 -5.82 -10.71 10.38
N HIS A 351 -5.97 -9.40 10.56
CA HIS A 351 -7.28 -8.73 10.46
C HIS A 351 -7.74 -8.56 9.01
N VAL A 352 -6.84 -8.12 8.14
CA VAL A 352 -7.17 -7.85 6.73
C VAL A 352 -7.50 -9.14 5.99
N ALA A 353 -6.69 -10.20 6.14
CA ALA A 353 -6.94 -11.48 5.49
C ALA A 353 -8.23 -12.14 6.00
N ALA A 354 -8.52 -12.04 7.31
CA ALA A 354 -9.79 -12.53 7.86
C ALA A 354 -10.99 -11.80 7.24
N ALA A 355 -10.93 -10.47 7.08
CA ALA A 355 -11.99 -9.71 6.43
C ALA A 355 -12.18 -10.09 4.95
N VAL A 356 -11.07 -10.29 4.20
CA VAL A 356 -11.12 -10.77 2.81
C VAL A 356 -11.71 -12.19 2.75
N MET A 357 -11.33 -13.06 3.68
CA MET A 357 -11.88 -14.43 3.76
C MET A 357 -13.38 -14.44 3.98
N GLN A 358 -13.93 -13.55 4.82
CA GLN A 358 -15.37 -13.40 5.00
C GLN A 358 -16.08 -13.05 3.69
N VAL A 359 -15.47 -12.20 2.84
CA VAL A 359 -16.03 -11.93 1.51
C VAL A 359 -16.03 -13.20 0.67
N TYR A 360 -14.96 -13.98 0.68
CA TYR A 360 -14.90 -15.23 -0.09
C TYR A 360 -15.98 -16.24 0.37
N GLU A 361 -16.15 -16.39 1.65
CA GLU A 361 -17.18 -17.26 2.22
C GLU A 361 -18.59 -16.81 1.86
N THR A 362 -18.82 -15.49 1.79
CA THR A 362 -20.13 -14.92 1.42
C THR A 362 -20.47 -15.15 -0.05
N VAL A 363 -19.49 -15.10 -0.94
CA VAL A 363 -19.74 -15.23 -2.40
C VAL A 363 -19.69 -16.66 -2.89
N GLN A 364 -19.10 -17.57 -2.13
CA GLN A 364 -19.00 -18.99 -2.47
C GLN A 364 -20.38 -19.67 -2.33
N ASP A 365 -20.79 -20.36 -3.40
CA ASP A 365 -22.07 -21.09 -3.49
C ASP A 365 -21.88 -22.60 -3.75
N GLY A 366 -20.68 -23.13 -3.55
CA GLY A 366 -20.32 -24.51 -3.83
C GLY A 366 -19.99 -24.79 -5.32
N THR A 367 -20.12 -23.79 -6.20
CA THR A 367 -19.68 -23.92 -7.58
C THR A 367 -18.21 -23.55 -7.73
N LYS A 368 -17.59 -24.05 -8.80
CA LYS A 368 -16.22 -23.67 -9.18
C LYS A 368 -16.23 -22.55 -10.20
N VAL A 369 -15.14 -21.76 -10.18
CA VAL A 369 -14.89 -20.79 -11.25
C VAL A 369 -14.61 -21.52 -12.55
N ARG A 370 -15.27 -21.10 -13.62
CA ARG A 370 -15.13 -21.72 -14.94
C ARG A 370 -14.95 -20.67 -16.04
N VAL A 371 -14.52 -21.14 -17.21
CA VAL A 371 -14.47 -20.31 -18.42
C VAL A 371 -15.87 -20.33 -19.04
N GLY A 372 -16.47 -19.12 -19.19
CA GLY A 372 -17.74 -18.91 -19.87
C GLY A 372 -17.60 -18.76 -21.39
#